data_c4d72ee8a0e73a2c0de7622263fdaf6e
#
_entry.id   c4d72ee8a0e73a2c0de7622263fdaf6e
#
_cell.length_a   1.000
_cell.length_b   1.000
_cell.length_c   1.000
_cell.angle_alpha   90.00
_cell.angle_beta   90.00
_cell.angle_gamma   90.00
#
_symmetry.space_group_name_H-M   'P 1'
#
loop_
_entity.id
_entity.type
_entity.pdbx_description
1 polymer ?
#
loop_
_entity_poly.entity_id
_entity_poly.type
_entity_poly.pdbx_seq_one_letter_code
_entity_poly.pdbx_strand_id
1 'polypeptide(L)'
;MPTAFQDCYPDKFSHCYGCGKSNPQGHHLKSYWEGEETLARFPVRPEFSGGVTGNVFGGMVASLLDCHGTASADAFAYRAAGREMGDGGEFMRFVTASLKVDFLRPTPIGVELEVRGRLRSIEGRKVLVSLSLDAGGQS
;
A
#
# COMPACT_ATOMS: atom_id res chain seq x y z
N MET A 1 1.95 19.74 3.76
CA MET A 1 1.84 18.28 4.07
C MET A 1 1.65 17.53 2.79
N PRO A 2 2.39 16.43 2.60
CA PRO A 2 2.18 15.62 1.42
C PRO A 2 0.80 14.97 1.43
N THR A 3 0.22 14.82 0.24
CA THR A 3 -1.07 14.16 0.07
C THR A 3 -0.86 12.68 -0.18
N ALA A 4 -1.61 11.84 0.51
CA ALA A 4 -1.54 10.40 0.28
C ALA A 4 -2.00 10.05 -1.14
N PHE A 5 -1.41 9.01 -1.72
CA PHE A 5 -1.80 8.57 -3.06
C PHE A 5 -3.29 8.24 -3.12
N GLN A 6 -3.81 7.56 -2.09
CA GLN A 6 -5.20 7.15 -2.04
C GLN A 6 -6.16 8.33 -1.99
N ASP A 7 -5.73 9.47 -1.47
CA ASP A 7 -6.56 10.67 -1.41
C ASP A 7 -6.67 11.36 -2.77
N CYS A 8 -5.84 10.95 -3.74
CA CYS A 8 -5.91 11.44 -5.11
C CYS A 8 -6.84 10.61 -6.00
N TYR A 9 -7.36 9.49 -5.50
CA TYR A 9 -8.25 8.63 -6.28
C TYR A 9 -9.61 9.30 -6.48
N PRO A 10 -10.22 9.17 -7.68
CA PRO A 10 -11.61 9.59 -7.87
C PRO A 10 -12.54 8.86 -6.91
N ASP A 11 -13.66 9.52 -6.57
CA ASP A 11 -14.61 8.96 -5.59
C ASP A 11 -15.07 7.55 -5.97
N LYS A 12 -15.31 7.29 -7.25
CA LYS A 12 -15.75 5.97 -7.70
C LYS A 12 -14.72 4.85 -7.49
N PHE A 13 -13.46 5.20 -7.23
CA PHE A 13 -12.39 4.26 -6.96
C PHE A 13 -11.87 4.34 -5.52
N SER A 14 -12.66 4.92 -4.61
CA SER A 14 -12.23 5.21 -3.24
C SER A 14 -12.94 4.36 -2.18
N HIS A 15 -13.46 3.18 -2.56
CA HIS A 15 -14.23 2.34 -1.65
C HIS A 15 -13.51 1.07 -1.19
N CYS A 16 -12.21 0.95 -1.47
CA CYS A 16 -11.44 -0.22 -1.07
C CYS A 16 -11.46 -0.41 0.44
N TYR A 17 -11.70 -1.63 0.89
CA TYR A 17 -11.70 -1.94 2.32
C TYR A 17 -10.33 -1.69 2.96
N GLY A 18 -9.24 -1.88 2.23
CA GLY A 18 -7.89 -1.67 2.75
C GLY A 18 -7.46 -0.21 2.77
N CYS A 19 -7.80 0.57 1.74
CA CYS A 19 -7.21 1.91 1.58
C CYS A 19 -8.18 2.98 1.10
N GLY A 20 -9.45 2.65 0.84
CA GLY A 20 -10.40 3.61 0.30
C GLY A 20 -10.81 4.66 1.31
N LYS A 21 -10.62 5.94 0.97
CA LYS A 21 -11.01 7.05 1.85
C LYS A 21 -12.52 7.13 2.07
N SER A 22 -13.31 6.59 1.15
CA SER A 22 -14.77 6.67 1.19
C SER A 22 -15.42 5.45 1.82
N ASN A 23 -14.63 4.46 2.28
CA ASN A 23 -15.18 3.30 2.98
C ASN A 23 -15.04 3.54 4.50
N PRO A 24 -16.14 3.82 5.22
CA PRO A 24 -16.04 4.14 6.65
C PRO A 24 -15.63 2.95 7.51
N GLN A 25 -15.76 1.72 7.01
CA GLN A 25 -15.37 0.51 7.72
C GLN A 25 -13.95 0.05 7.36
N GLY A 26 -13.29 0.76 6.44
CA GLY A 26 -12.00 0.36 5.92
C GLY A 26 -10.83 0.71 6.81
N HIS A 27 -9.66 0.21 6.43
CA HIS A 27 -8.43 0.44 7.20
C HIS A 27 -7.80 1.80 6.91
N HIS A 28 -8.15 2.41 5.78
CA HIS A 28 -7.65 3.73 5.37
C HIS A 28 -6.13 3.81 5.32
N LEU A 29 -5.50 2.79 4.75
CA LEU A 29 -4.05 2.82 4.54
C LEU A 29 -3.69 4.01 3.66
N LYS A 30 -2.64 4.74 4.02
CA LYS A 30 -2.18 5.91 3.29
C LYS A 30 -0.73 5.71 2.85
N SER A 31 -0.48 5.95 1.57
CA SER A 31 0.84 5.77 0.96
C SER A 31 1.38 7.09 0.46
N TYR A 32 2.70 7.25 0.60
CA TYR A 32 3.39 8.50 0.28
C TYR A 32 4.71 8.21 -0.43
N TRP A 33 5.23 9.22 -1.11
CA TRP A 33 6.61 9.17 -1.58
C TRP A 33 7.58 9.31 -0.42
N GLU A 34 8.68 8.57 -0.50
CA GLU A 34 9.85 8.78 0.35
C GLU A 34 11.08 8.66 -0.56
N GLY A 35 11.54 9.81 -1.08
CA GLY A 35 12.57 9.82 -2.11
C GLY A 35 12.10 9.13 -3.37
N GLU A 36 12.82 8.10 -3.79
CA GLU A 36 12.48 7.31 -4.97
C GLU A 36 11.64 6.07 -4.64
N GLU A 37 11.42 5.83 -3.37
CA GLU A 37 10.59 4.73 -2.89
C GLU A 37 9.25 5.25 -2.40
N THR A 38 8.34 4.32 -2.10
CA THR A 38 7.06 4.64 -1.49
C THR A 38 7.00 4.06 -0.08
N LEU A 39 6.24 4.71 0.79
CA LEU A 39 6.13 4.31 2.19
C LEU A 39 4.71 4.47 2.69
N ALA A 40 4.25 3.48 3.44
CA ALA A 40 3.03 3.56 4.23
C ALA A 40 3.34 3.09 5.65
N ARG A 41 2.74 3.75 6.64
CA ARG A 41 2.84 3.36 8.04
C ARG A 41 1.45 2.97 8.53
N PHE A 42 1.38 1.89 9.30
CA PHE A 42 0.09 1.38 9.74
C PHE A 42 0.19 0.78 11.13
N PRO A 43 -0.53 1.33 12.13
CA PRO A 43 -0.65 0.70 13.43
C PRO A 43 -1.74 -0.36 13.39
N VAL A 44 -1.44 -1.58 13.83
CA VAL A 44 -2.40 -2.69 13.77
C VAL A 44 -3.11 -2.84 15.11
N ARG A 45 -4.44 -2.86 15.06
CA ARG A 45 -5.25 -3.05 16.26
C ARG A 45 -5.19 -4.52 16.73
N PRO A 46 -5.35 -4.75 18.05
CA PRO A 46 -5.22 -6.10 18.63
C PRO A 46 -6.19 -7.13 18.06
N GLU A 47 -7.35 -6.71 17.58
CA GLU A 47 -8.32 -7.64 17.01
C GLU A 47 -7.89 -8.27 15.69
N PHE A 48 -6.85 -7.73 15.05
CA PHE A 48 -6.31 -8.32 13.82
C PHE A 48 -5.32 -9.45 14.11
N SER A 49 -5.56 -10.17 15.19
CA SER A 49 -4.72 -11.29 15.62
C SER A 49 -4.84 -12.49 14.69
N GLY A 50 -3.72 -13.17 14.48
CA GLY A 50 -3.72 -14.50 13.88
C GLY A 50 -4.04 -15.56 14.91
N GLY A 51 -3.70 -16.82 14.60
CA GLY A 51 -3.94 -17.93 15.51
C GLY A 51 -3.16 -17.84 16.80
N VAL A 52 -2.00 -17.20 16.78
CA VAL A 52 -1.19 -16.96 17.98
C VAL A 52 -1.44 -15.52 18.41
N THR A 53 -1.87 -15.33 19.65
CA THR A 53 -2.13 -14.01 20.21
C THR A 53 -0.85 -13.14 20.16
N GLY A 54 -1.00 -11.91 19.74
CA GLY A 54 0.11 -10.98 19.64
C GLY A 54 0.76 -10.90 18.28
N ASN A 55 0.36 -11.76 17.34
CA ASN A 55 0.82 -11.71 15.96
C ASN A 55 -0.32 -11.38 15.02
N VAL A 56 -0.03 -10.57 14.01
CA VAL A 56 -1.01 -10.15 13.00
C VAL A 56 -1.34 -11.33 12.09
N PHE A 57 -2.62 -11.51 11.75
CA PHE A 57 -2.98 -12.58 10.81
C PHE A 57 -2.45 -12.26 9.41
N GLY A 58 -2.09 -13.32 8.68
CA GLY A 58 -1.42 -13.18 7.37
C GLY A 58 -2.24 -12.43 6.34
N GLY A 59 -3.56 -12.57 6.38
CA GLY A 59 -4.45 -11.85 5.48
C GLY A 59 -4.36 -10.34 5.63
N MET A 60 -4.15 -9.83 6.85
CA MET A 60 -3.96 -8.40 7.07
C MET A 60 -2.64 -7.93 6.47
N VAL A 61 -1.57 -8.69 6.67
CA VAL A 61 -0.26 -8.38 6.07
C VAL A 61 -0.40 -8.33 4.55
N ALA A 62 -1.04 -9.33 3.96
CA ALA A 62 -1.25 -9.37 2.51
C ALA A 62 -2.09 -8.19 2.03
N SER A 63 -3.11 -7.78 2.80
CA SER A 63 -3.95 -6.62 2.47
C SER A 63 -3.14 -5.34 2.42
N LEU A 64 -2.27 -5.12 3.39
CA LEU A 64 -1.42 -3.93 3.42
C LEU A 64 -0.47 -3.90 2.24
N LEU A 65 0.13 -5.05 1.92
CA LEU A 65 1.03 -5.17 0.77
C LEU A 65 0.27 -4.96 -0.55
N ASP A 66 -0.92 -5.50 -0.65
CA ASP A 66 -1.76 -5.33 -1.85
C ASP A 66 -2.11 -3.85 -2.09
N CYS A 67 -2.64 -3.19 -1.08
CA CYS A 67 -3.05 -1.79 -1.19
C CYS A 67 -1.88 -0.85 -1.44
N HIS A 68 -0.78 -1.04 -0.72
CA HIS A 68 0.42 -0.23 -0.92
C HIS A 68 1.06 -0.49 -2.28
N GLY A 69 1.06 -1.75 -2.71
CA GLY A 69 1.61 -2.14 -4.01
C GLY A 69 0.86 -1.50 -5.17
N THR A 70 -0.47 -1.53 -5.13
CA THR A 70 -1.29 -0.92 -6.18
C THR A 70 -1.12 0.60 -6.21
N ALA A 71 -1.15 1.25 -5.04
CA ALA A 71 -0.95 2.69 -4.96
C ALA A 71 0.44 3.10 -5.44
N SER A 72 1.44 2.29 -5.09
CA SER A 72 2.82 2.52 -5.52
C SER A 72 2.98 2.37 -7.03
N ALA A 73 2.36 1.35 -7.62
CA ALA A 73 2.38 1.15 -9.06
C ALA A 73 1.79 2.36 -9.78
N ASP A 74 0.69 2.87 -9.27
CA ASP A 74 0.04 4.07 -9.79
C ASP A 74 0.99 5.27 -9.72
N ALA A 75 1.57 5.51 -8.54
CA ALA A 75 2.47 6.63 -8.34
C ALA A 75 3.72 6.53 -9.23
N PHE A 76 4.30 5.35 -9.36
CA PHE A 76 5.45 5.13 -10.24
C PHE A 76 5.09 5.39 -11.71
N ALA A 77 3.91 4.96 -12.15
CA ALA A 77 3.45 5.19 -13.52
C ALA A 77 3.24 6.69 -13.79
N TYR A 78 2.63 7.42 -12.85
CA TYR A 78 2.50 8.87 -12.99
C TYR A 78 3.85 9.55 -13.09
N ARG A 79 4.77 9.20 -12.20
CA ARG A 79 6.11 9.81 -12.21
C ARG A 79 6.85 9.51 -13.52
N ALA A 80 6.76 8.30 -14.03
CA ALA A 80 7.40 7.92 -15.30
C ALA A 80 6.81 8.70 -16.47
N ALA A 81 5.55 9.11 -16.39
CA ALA A 81 4.89 9.93 -17.41
C ALA A 81 5.11 11.43 -17.20
N GLY A 82 5.93 11.81 -16.23
CA GLY A 82 6.18 13.23 -15.92
C GLY A 82 4.98 13.92 -15.25
N ARG A 83 4.11 13.15 -14.64
CA ARG A 83 2.88 13.64 -13.99
C ARG A 83 2.94 13.43 -12.50
N GLU A 84 2.07 14.12 -11.78
CA GLU A 84 1.85 13.92 -10.35
C GLU A 84 0.42 13.46 -10.11
N MET A 85 0.22 12.58 -9.13
CA MET A 85 -1.11 12.16 -8.74
C MET A 85 -1.86 13.38 -8.19
N GLY A 86 -3.13 13.50 -8.60
CA GLY A 86 -3.94 14.65 -8.22
C GLY A 86 -3.71 15.88 -9.07
N ASP A 87 -3.07 15.74 -10.23
CA ASP A 87 -2.74 16.86 -11.11
C ASP A 87 -3.92 17.39 -11.93
N GLY A 88 -5.10 16.78 -11.77
CA GLY A 88 -6.30 17.19 -12.50
C GLY A 88 -6.44 16.58 -13.88
N GLY A 89 -5.45 15.85 -14.36
CA GLY A 89 -5.52 15.12 -15.61
C GLY A 89 -6.29 13.81 -15.50
N GLU A 90 -6.34 13.07 -16.59
CA GLU A 90 -7.00 11.76 -16.60
C GLU A 90 -6.37 10.82 -15.59
N PHE A 91 -7.20 10.17 -14.77
CA PHE A 91 -6.71 9.25 -13.75
C PHE A 91 -6.26 7.94 -14.37
N MET A 92 -5.02 7.55 -14.07
CA MET A 92 -4.50 6.23 -14.45
C MET A 92 -4.86 5.24 -13.35
N ARG A 93 -5.73 4.28 -13.68
CA ARG A 93 -6.18 3.29 -12.70
C ARG A 93 -5.38 2.00 -12.82
N PHE A 94 -4.93 1.50 -11.68
CA PHE A 94 -4.26 0.21 -11.60
C PHE A 94 -5.03 -0.72 -10.69
N VAL A 95 -4.97 -2.02 -10.99
CA VAL A 95 -5.51 -3.08 -10.15
C VAL A 95 -4.42 -4.13 -10.01
N THR A 96 -4.48 -4.89 -8.93
CA THR A 96 -3.53 -5.96 -8.69
C THR A 96 -3.86 -7.15 -9.57
N ALA A 97 -2.94 -7.51 -10.45
CA ALA A 97 -3.08 -8.70 -11.29
C ALA A 97 -2.47 -9.93 -10.62
N SER A 98 -1.43 -9.73 -9.81
CA SER A 98 -0.73 -10.83 -9.14
C SER A 98 -0.06 -10.27 -7.88
N LEU A 99 -0.09 -11.06 -6.82
CA LEU A 99 0.58 -10.72 -5.57
C LEU A 99 1.23 -11.98 -5.03
N LYS A 100 2.55 -11.92 -4.82
CA LYS A 100 3.29 -13.00 -4.16
C LYS A 100 3.79 -12.48 -2.83
N VAL A 101 3.49 -13.19 -1.75
CA VAL A 101 3.90 -12.81 -0.40
C VAL A 101 4.69 -13.94 0.23
N ASP A 102 5.87 -13.62 0.73
CA ASP A 102 6.67 -14.53 1.53
C ASP A 102 6.67 -14.03 2.97
N PHE A 103 6.18 -14.84 3.88
CA PHE A 103 6.10 -14.51 5.31
C PHE A 103 7.39 -14.99 5.97
N LEU A 104 8.35 -14.09 6.13
CA LEU A 104 9.69 -14.45 6.64
C LEU A 104 9.72 -14.58 8.16
N ARG A 105 8.86 -13.85 8.86
CA ARG A 105 8.78 -13.82 10.33
C ARG A 105 7.37 -13.51 10.77
N PRO A 106 6.97 -13.92 11.99
CA PRO A 106 5.72 -13.43 12.55
C PRO A 106 5.72 -11.91 12.66
N THR A 107 4.59 -11.28 12.37
CA THR A 107 4.43 -9.82 12.46
C THR A 107 3.77 -9.49 13.79
N PRO A 108 4.47 -8.78 14.70
CA PRO A 108 3.90 -8.48 16.02
C PRO A 108 2.82 -7.40 15.94
N ILE A 109 1.84 -7.51 16.85
CA ILE A 109 0.87 -6.45 17.10
C ILE A 109 1.48 -5.49 18.13
N GLY A 110 1.09 -4.22 18.05
CA GLY A 110 1.53 -3.23 19.03
C GLY A 110 2.70 -2.38 18.60
N VAL A 111 3.24 -2.65 17.40
CA VAL A 111 4.25 -1.78 16.79
C VAL A 111 3.69 -1.24 15.48
N GLU A 112 4.15 -0.07 15.08
CA GLU A 112 3.78 0.49 13.79
C GLU A 112 4.47 -0.29 12.67
N LEU A 113 3.70 -0.70 11.69
CA LEU A 113 4.24 -1.40 10.52
C LEU A 113 4.63 -0.38 9.46
N GLU A 114 5.73 -0.64 8.77
CA GLU A 114 6.17 0.15 7.63
C GLU A 114 6.16 -0.72 6.39
N VAL A 115 5.48 -0.24 5.35
CA VAL A 115 5.41 -0.94 4.06
C VAL A 115 6.13 -0.06 3.04
N ARG A 116 7.13 -0.63 2.38
CA ARG A 116 7.93 0.08 1.38
C ARG A 116 7.74 -0.52 0.02
N GLY A 117 7.71 0.34 -1.00
CA GLY A 117 7.61 -0.09 -2.39
C GLY A 117 8.77 0.45 -3.21
N ARG A 118 9.30 -0.41 -4.08
CA ARG A 118 10.36 -0.06 -5.03
C ARG A 118 9.96 -0.48 -6.42
N LEU A 119 10.13 0.42 -7.37
CA LEU A 119 9.83 0.10 -8.75
C LEU A 119 10.82 -0.93 -9.29
N ARG A 120 10.31 -1.98 -9.93
CA ARG A 120 11.13 -2.96 -10.63
C ARG A 120 11.11 -2.74 -12.12
N SER A 121 9.93 -2.61 -12.72
CA SER A 121 9.81 -2.39 -14.15
C SER A 121 8.46 -1.81 -14.51
N ILE A 122 8.43 -1.11 -15.63
CA ILE A 122 7.20 -0.67 -16.29
C ILE A 122 7.27 -1.16 -17.72
N GLU A 123 6.31 -1.97 -18.15
CA GLU A 123 6.21 -2.49 -19.50
C GLU A 123 4.78 -2.27 -19.99
N GLY A 124 4.59 -1.19 -20.76
CA GLY A 124 3.24 -0.80 -21.17
C GLY A 124 2.36 -0.49 -19.99
N ARG A 125 1.29 -1.27 -19.81
CA ARG A 125 0.36 -1.10 -18.69
C ARG A 125 0.75 -1.91 -17.46
N LYS A 126 1.83 -2.66 -17.53
CA LYS A 126 2.24 -3.55 -16.45
C LYS A 126 3.34 -2.89 -15.62
N VAL A 127 3.07 -2.74 -14.34
CA VAL A 127 4.04 -2.20 -13.37
C VAL A 127 4.36 -3.29 -12.36
N LEU A 128 5.65 -3.59 -12.20
CA LEU A 128 6.12 -4.56 -11.22
C LEU A 128 6.79 -3.81 -10.07
N VAL A 129 6.31 -4.07 -8.87
CA VAL A 129 6.76 -3.40 -7.65
C VAL A 129 7.27 -4.44 -6.66
N SER A 130 8.45 -4.21 -6.09
CA SER A 130 8.92 -4.98 -4.94
C SER A 130 8.45 -4.32 -3.66
N LEU A 131 7.97 -5.13 -2.73
CA LEU A 131 7.41 -4.65 -1.48
C LEU A 131 8.13 -5.31 -0.30
N SER A 132 8.24 -4.57 0.80
CA SER A 132 8.66 -5.12 2.07
C SER A 132 7.77 -4.55 3.18
N LEU A 133 7.53 -5.36 4.21
CA LEU A 133 6.79 -4.92 5.38
C LEU A 133 7.67 -5.19 6.59
N ASP A 134 7.92 -4.14 7.36
CA ASP A 134 8.79 -4.18 8.54
C ASP A 134 7.99 -3.83 9.78
N ALA A 135 8.31 -4.49 10.88
CA ALA A 135 7.68 -4.23 12.17
C ALA A 135 8.76 -3.79 13.14
N GLY A 136 8.70 -2.53 13.57
CA GLY A 136 9.67 -2.00 14.51
C GLY A 136 11.11 -2.02 14.00
N GLY A 137 11.29 -1.86 12.66
CA GLY A 137 12.62 -1.86 12.04
C GLY A 137 13.15 -3.25 11.67
N GLN A 138 12.33 -4.30 11.78
CA GLN A 138 12.67 -5.66 11.38
C GLN A 138 11.85 -6.10 10.18
N SER A 139 12.57 -6.58 9.17
CA SER A 139 11.92 -7.10 7.96
C SER A 139 11.35 -8.50 8.18
#